data_4eb25daecfc340974f732c8b258fa8cc
#
_entry.id   4eb25daecfc340974f732c8b258fa8cc
#
_cell.length_a   1.000
_cell.length_b   1.000
_cell.length_c   1.000
_cell.angle_alpha   90.00
_cell.angle_beta   90.00
_cell.angle_gamma   90.00
#
_symmetry.space_group_name_H-M   'P 1'
#
loop_
_entity.id
_entity.type
_entity.pdbx_description
1 polymer ?
#
loop_
_entity_poly.entity_id
_entity_poly.type
_entity_poly.pdbx_seq_one_letter_code
_entity_poly.pdbx_strand_id
1 'polypeptide(L)'
;MRRPPVALVRWNRAGSRSSGLAPVVAGLTLETMNDASSGQAGPVAAGETTRCGLAVLVGRTNVGKSTLLNALVGRKLSIVTPKPQTTRDPIQGVVNRAGGQIVFVDTPGFFKTHANRLVERLHERARRALQGIDVVVHVVDPTRPVGPEDEMVLEALQGVSQPRLLCLNKSDLPDRPYTDFWRGRQSEYAGCYEVSAYTGQGLEELVEGILRHLPVGPPLYPPEQVTNANQRFLIGELIREKVYLMMDDEVPYRTAVEVHAVEETRDKTGRPMLHIKASILAANPRYQRMLIGAGGRRIREIGQAARMDLEAQLGRKVFLDMDVLVDRSLGK
;
A
#
# COMPACT_ATOMS: atom_id res chain seq x y z
N MET A 1 3.00 -41.12 -11.94
CA MET A 1 2.34 -40.32 -10.89
C MET A 1 1.50 -39.24 -11.57
N ARG A 2 0.18 -39.36 -11.51
CA ARG A 2 -0.76 -38.40 -12.15
C ARG A 2 -0.81 -37.11 -11.31
N ARG A 3 -0.62 -35.95 -11.95
CA ARG A 3 -0.81 -34.65 -11.32
C ARG A 3 -2.29 -34.48 -10.93
N PRO A 4 -2.65 -33.97 -9.75
CA PRO A 4 -4.03 -33.66 -9.41
C PRO A 4 -4.57 -32.56 -10.31
N PRO A 5 -5.88 -32.54 -10.62
CA PRO A 5 -6.47 -31.55 -11.51
C PRO A 5 -6.44 -30.15 -10.94
N VAL A 6 -5.95 -29.20 -11.74
CA VAL A 6 -6.02 -27.77 -11.49
C VAL A 6 -7.49 -27.36 -11.61
N ALA A 7 -8.05 -26.82 -10.53
CA ALA A 7 -9.41 -26.27 -10.55
C ALA A 7 -9.40 -24.91 -11.26
N LEU A 8 -9.60 -24.91 -12.57
CA LEU A 8 -9.81 -23.71 -13.38
C LEU A 8 -11.23 -23.18 -13.15
N VAL A 9 -11.35 -22.03 -12.55
CA VAL A 9 -12.66 -21.36 -12.34
C VAL A 9 -12.84 -20.30 -13.43
N ARG A 10 -13.61 -20.65 -14.48
CA ARG A 10 -14.04 -19.68 -15.51
C ARG A 10 -15.32 -18.97 -15.08
N TRP A 11 -15.34 -17.65 -15.20
CA TRP A 11 -16.46 -16.81 -14.79
C TRP A 11 -17.38 -16.44 -15.96
N ASN A 12 -18.66 -16.77 -15.83
CA ASN A 12 -19.75 -16.21 -16.64
C ASN A 12 -20.67 -15.36 -15.75
N ARG A 13 -21.24 -14.32 -16.34
CA ARG A 13 -22.07 -13.29 -15.72
C ARG A 13 -23.26 -13.85 -14.94
N ALA A 14 -23.55 -13.26 -13.78
CA ALA A 14 -24.91 -13.03 -13.30
C ALA A 14 -24.91 -11.70 -12.52
N GLY A 15 -25.88 -10.83 -12.86
CA GLY A 15 -25.96 -9.49 -12.28
C GLY A 15 -26.66 -9.48 -10.93
N SER A 16 -26.35 -8.47 -10.13
CA SER A 16 -27.31 -7.88 -9.19
C SER A 16 -26.89 -6.47 -8.82
N ARG A 17 -27.87 -5.58 -8.74
CA ARG A 17 -27.75 -4.17 -8.36
C ARG A 17 -27.66 -4.06 -6.84
N SER A 18 -26.78 -3.24 -6.31
CA SER A 18 -26.97 -2.57 -5.03
C SER A 18 -26.24 -1.24 -4.99
N SER A 19 -26.94 -0.27 -4.48
CA SER A 19 -26.67 1.15 -4.31
C SER A 19 -25.63 1.44 -3.22
N GLY A 20 -24.78 2.47 -3.43
CA GLY A 20 -24.10 3.12 -2.32
C GLY A 20 -22.76 3.75 -2.68
N LEU A 21 -22.76 5.09 -2.86
CA LEU A 21 -21.65 6.04 -2.69
C LEU A 21 -20.35 5.79 -3.48
N ALA A 22 -20.25 6.49 -4.61
CA ALA A 22 -19.02 6.66 -5.38
C ALA A 22 -18.20 7.85 -4.85
N PRO A 23 -16.87 7.73 -4.70
CA PRO A 23 -15.99 8.88 -4.77
C PRO A 23 -15.67 9.20 -6.22
N VAL A 24 -15.86 10.45 -6.59
CA VAL A 24 -15.47 11.01 -7.89
C VAL A 24 -13.95 10.96 -8.01
N VAL A 25 -13.42 10.14 -8.93
CA VAL A 25 -12.04 10.19 -9.37
C VAL A 25 -12.02 10.28 -10.89
N ALA A 26 -11.62 11.44 -11.38
CA ALA A 26 -11.45 11.72 -12.80
C ALA A 26 -10.31 10.88 -13.40
N GLY A 27 -10.53 10.42 -14.63
CA GLY A 27 -9.74 9.44 -15.35
C GLY A 27 -8.26 9.78 -15.59
N LEU A 28 -7.48 8.72 -15.56
CA LEU A 28 -6.20 8.61 -16.26
C LEU A 28 -6.19 7.23 -16.94
N THR A 29 -5.95 7.25 -18.25
CA THR A 29 -5.88 6.07 -19.11
C THR A 29 -4.56 5.32 -18.93
N LEU A 30 -4.54 4.02 -19.25
CA LEU A 30 -3.36 3.12 -19.16
C LEU A 30 -2.15 3.58 -20.00
N GLU A 31 -2.31 4.52 -20.91
CA GLU A 31 -1.22 5.07 -21.72
C GLU A 31 -0.11 5.72 -20.89
N THR A 32 -0.44 6.25 -19.70
CA THR A 32 0.53 6.88 -18.79
C THR A 32 1.35 5.90 -17.94
N MET A 33 1.09 4.59 -18.04
CA MET A 33 1.80 3.58 -17.24
C MET A 33 2.83 2.76 -18.03
N ASN A 34 2.88 2.84 -19.37
CA ASN A 34 3.67 1.94 -20.21
C ASN A 34 4.90 2.58 -20.88
N ASP A 35 5.08 3.90 -20.85
CA ASP A 35 6.21 4.58 -21.50
C ASP A 35 7.22 5.13 -20.46
N ALA A 36 8.04 4.25 -19.95
CA ALA A 36 9.28 4.61 -19.26
C ALA A 36 10.49 4.30 -20.18
N SER A 37 10.46 4.82 -21.42
CA SER A 37 11.65 4.87 -22.26
C SER A 37 11.68 6.17 -23.06
N SER A 38 12.69 7.00 -22.71
CA SER A 38 13.16 8.17 -23.45
C SER A 38 12.16 9.31 -23.68
N GLY A 39 11.99 10.18 -22.68
CA GLY A 39 11.45 11.52 -22.85
C GLY A 39 12.34 12.52 -22.11
N GLN A 40 13.11 13.32 -22.86
CA GLN A 40 13.85 14.46 -22.32
C GLN A 40 12.87 15.41 -21.62
N ALA A 41 13.10 15.66 -20.31
CA ALA A 41 12.39 16.67 -19.55
C ALA A 41 12.61 18.03 -20.21
N GLY A 42 11.52 18.66 -20.65
CA GLY A 42 11.55 20.05 -21.09
C GLY A 42 11.93 20.98 -19.93
N PRO A 43 12.53 22.15 -20.19
CA PRO A 43 13.02 23.03 -19.13
C PRO A 43 11.84 23.55 -18.29
N VAL A 44 11.88 23.27 -16.97
CA VAL A 44 11.07 23.91 -15.95
C VAL A 44 11.41 25.42 -15.98
N ALA A 45 10.41 26.27 -16.04
CA ALA A 45 10.58 27.72 -16.05
C ALA A 45 11.46 28.16 -14.87
N ALA A 46 12.52 28.87 -15.16
CA ALA A 46 13.45 29.40 -14.17
C ALA A 46 12.74 30.44 -13.28
N GLY A 47 12.52 30.11 -11.99
CA GLY A 47 11.98 31.09 -11.04
C GLY A 47 11.50 30.54 -9.71
N GLU A 48 11.02 29.32 -9.61
CA GLU A 48 10.56 28.75 -8.34
C GLU A 48 11.56 27.70 -7.81
N THR A 49 12.05 27.93 -6.60
CA THR A 49 12.89 26.94 -5.90
C THR A 49 12.02 25.76 -5.49
N THR A 50 12.03 24.71 -6.33
CA THR A 50 11.32 23.46 -6.02
C THR A 50 12.09 22.66 -4.97
N ARG A 51 11.35 22.07 -4.03
CA ARG A 51 11.90 21.19 -2.99
C ARG A 51 11.50 19.75 -3.28
N CYS A 52 12.48 18.89 -3.46
CA CYS A 52 12.21 17.50 -3.84
C CYS A 52 13.06 16.55 -2.99
N GLY A 53 12.44 15.47 -2.51
CA GLY A 53 13.16 14.51 -1.67
C GLY A 53 12.27 13.37 -1.18
N LEU A 54 12.86 12.53 -0.33
CA LEU A 54 12.25 11.33 0.21
C LEU A 54 11.73 11.54 1.63
N ALA A 55 10.46 11.17 1.86
CA ALA A 55 9.83 11.14 3.18
C ALA A 55 9.42 9.70 3.53
N VAL A 56 9.89 9.18 4.66
CA VAL A 56 9.52 7.84 5.10
C VAL A 56 8.41 7.89 6.14
N LEU A 57 7.41 7.01 6.00
CA LEU A 57 6.36 6.82 6.99
C LEU A 57 6.76 5.70 7.96
N VAL A 58 6.94 6.02 9.24
CA VAL A 58 7.28 5.06 10.28
C VAL A 58 6.22 5.06 11.38
N GLY A 59 6.10 3.95 12.09
CA GLY A 59 5.14 3.78 13.17
C GLY A 59 4.82 2.31 13.39
N ARG A 60 4.17 2.00 14.50
CA ARG A 60 3.73 0.61 14.79
C ARG A 60 2.74 0.11 13.74
N THR A 61 2.36 -1.16 13.86
CA THR A 61 1.35 -1.75 12.98
C THR A 61 -0.02 -1.09 13.20
N ASN A 62 -0.80 -0.97 12.10
CA ASN A 62 -2.20 -0.49 12.11
C ASN A 62 -2.42 0.95 12.61
N VAL A 63 -1.39 1.80 12.64
CA VAL A 63 -1.56 3.26 12.88
C VAL A 63 -2.09 4.01 11.66
N GLY A 64 -2.13 3.35 10.49
CA GLY A 64 -2.67 3.92 9.26
C GLY A 64 -1.64 4.44 8.27
N LYS A 65 -0.36 4.00 8.31
CA LYS A 65 0.68 4.43 7.35
C LYS A 65 0.28 4.21 5.89
N SER A 66 -0.15 3.00 5.53
CA SER A 66 -0.57 2.66 4.16
C SER A 66 -1.85 3.41 3.75
N THR A 67 -2.77 3.64 4.69
CA THR A 67 -3.95 4.48 4.46
C THR A 67 -3.54 5.93 4.18
N LEU A 68 -2.59 6.45 4.97
CA LEU A 68 -2.04 7.80 4.81
C LEU A 68 -1.33 7.94 3.45
N LEU A 69 -0.49 6.98 3.07
CA LEU A 69 0.15 6.98 1.74
C LEU A 69 -0.90 7.05 0.64
N ASN A 70 -1.91 6.17 0.68
CA ASN A 70 -2.98 6.13 -0.33
C ASN A 70 -3.73 7.46 -0.42
N ALA A 71 -4.04 8.08 0.74
CA ALA A 71 -4.73 9.36 0.80
C ALA A 71 -3.88 10.52 0.24
N LEU A 72 -2.60 10.57 0.57
CA LEU A 72 -1.65 11.58 0.08
C LEU A 72 -1.44 11.51 -1.44
N VAL A 73 -1.33 10.29 -1.99
CA VAL A 73 -1.17 10.06 -3.43
C VAL A 73 -2.50 10.20 -4.19
N GLY A 74 -3.63 10.06 -3.50
CA GLY A 74 -4.96 10.04 -4.11
C GLY A 74 -5.28 8.74 -4.87
N ARG A 75 -4.50 7.68 -4.64
CA ARG A 75 -4.66 6.36 -5.28
C ARG A 75 -4.32 5.24 -4.31
N LYS A 76 -4.92 4.08 -4.50
CA LYS A 76 -4.61 2.89 -3.73
C LYS A 76 -3.33 2.21 -4.25
N LEU A 77 -2.21 2.51 -3.64
CA LEU A 77 -0.91 1.90 -3.92
C LEU A 77 -0.60 0.78 -2.93
N SER A 78 -0.80 1.05 -1.64
CA SER A 78 -0.59 0.08 -0.56
C SER A 78 -1.90 -0.54 -0.11
N ILE A 79 -1.87 -1.84 0.18
CA ILE A 79 -3.03 -2.55 0.72
C ILE A 79 -3.28 -2.20 2.18
N VAL A 80 -4.55 -2.18 2.55
CA VAL A 80 -4.98 -1.80 3.90
C VAL A 80 -5.83 -2.91 4.50
N THR A 81 -5.36 -3.49 5.60
CA THR A 81 -6.12 -4.52 6.34
C THR A 81 -5.99 -4.30 7.85
N PRO A 82 -6.95 -4.80 8.65
CA PRO A 82 -6.85 -4.74 10.11
C PRO A 82 -5.77 -5.70 10.67
N LYS A 83 -5.24 -6.61 9.85
CA LYS A 83 -4.23 -7.59 10.27
C LYS A 83 -2.84 -6.95 10.29
N PRO A 84 -1.97 -7.30 11.26
CA PRO A 84 -0.60 -6.80 11.27
C PRO A 84 0.21 -7.35 10.07
N GLN A 85 1.37 -6.74 9.80
CA GLN A 85 2.29 -7.17 8.73
C GLN A 85 1.65 -7.17 7.32
N THR A 86 0.74 -6.23 7.06
CA THR A 86 0.09 -6.10 5.76
C THR A 86 1.11 -5.67 4.69
N THR A 87 1.86 -4.60 4.95
CA THR A 87 2.97 -4.15 4.10
C THR A 87 4.17 -5.07 4.30
N ARG A 88 4.67 -5.69 3.22
CA ARG A 88 5.85 -6.56 3.24
C ARG A 88 7.04 -5.93 2.53
N ASP A 89 6.77 -5.24 1.43
CA ASP A 89 7.77 -4.58 0.61
C ASP A 89 7.54 -3.08 0.64
N PRO A 90 8.59 -2.26 0.76
CA PRO A 90 8.47 -0.82 0.70
C PRO A 90 7.89 -0.39 -0.66
N ILE A 91 6.86 0.45 -0.64
CA ILE A 91 6.24 1.03 -1.83
C ILE A 91 6.51 2.51 -1.81
N GLN A 92 6.90 3.06 -2.95
CA GLN A 92 7.04 4.50 -3.11
C GLN A 92 5.77 5.09 -3.72
N GLY A 93 5.31 6.20 -3.14
CA GLY A 93 4.23 7.01 -3.67
C GLY A 93 4.72 8.42 -3.92
N VAL A 94 4.49 8.94 -5.12
CA VAL A 94 4.95 10.25 -5.55
C VAL A 94 3.80 11.25 -5.43
N VAL A 95 4.07 12.37 -4.77
CA VAL A 95 3.12 13.49 -4.57
C VAL A 95 3.73 14.75 -5.12
N ASN A 96 3.11 15.33 -6.14
CA ASN A 96 3.51 16.59 -6.74
C ASN A 96 2.63 17.73 -6.18
N ARG A 97 3.24 18.84 -5.80
CA ARG A 97 2.58 20.08 -5.35
C ARG A 97 3.29 21.28 -5.95
N ALA A 98 2.68 22.46 -5.86
CA ALA A 98 3.26 23.70 -6.38
C ALA A 98 4.65 23.99 -5.82
N GLY A 99 4.96 23.59 -4.57
CA GLY A 99 6.26 23.79 -3.93
C GLY A 99 7.30 22.71 -4.20
N GLY A 100 6.97 21.62 -4.90
CA GLY A 100 7.92 20.52 -5.18
C GLY A 100 7.33 19.13 -5.25
N GLN A 101 8.19 18.14 -5.03
CA GLN A 101 7.83 16.73 -5.12
C GLN A 101 8.25 15.97 -3.86
N ILE A 102 7.32 15.22 -3.27
CA ILE A 102 7.60 14.33 -2.15
C ILE A 102 7.51 12.88 -2.65
N VAL A 103 8.55 12.10 -2.43
CA VAL A 103 8.53 10.66 -2.64
C VAL A 103 8.35 9.99 -1.29
N PHE A 104 7.15 9.55 -1.00
CA PHE A 104 6.84 8.80 0.22
C PHE A 104 7.31 7.35 0.11
N VAL A 105 7.88 6.84 1.19
CA VAL A 105 8.23 5.42 1.33
C VAL A 105 7.37 4.82 2.43
N ASP A 106 6.38 3.95 2.05
CA ASP A 106 5.62 3.17 3.03
C ASP A 106 6.45 1.99 3.50
N THR A 107 6.60 1.85 4.81
CA THR A 107 7.43 0.80 5.40
C THR A 107 6.58 -0.22 6.15
N PRO A 108 7.07 -1.47 6.27
CA PRO A 108 6.51 -2.40 7.24
C PRO A 108 6.46 -1.76 8.63
N GLY A 109 5.32 -1.93 9.34
CA GLY A 109 5.17 -1.41 10.69
C GLY A 109 6.04 -2.14 11.70
N PHE A 110 6.52 -1.43 12.72
CA PHE A 110 7.14 -2.07 13.87
C PHE A 110 6.11 -2.86 14.68
N PHE A 111 6.46 -4.05 15.13
CA PHE A 111 5.60 -4.90 15.94
C PHE A 111 6.42 -5.82 16.83
N LYS A 112 5.90 -6.12 18.02
CA LYS A 112 6.51 -7.06 18.96
C LYS A 112 5.89 -8.44 18.76
N THR A 113 6.70 -9.42 18.39
CA THR A 113 6.30 -10.83 18.37
C THR A 113 7.50 -11.70 18.70
N HIS A 114 7.25 -12.94 19.09
CA HIS A 114 8.32 -13.91 19.30
C HIS A 114 9.11 -14.08 18.00
N ALA A 115 10.44 -14.04 18.14
CA ALA A 115 11.39 -14.00 17.03
C ALA A 115 11.10 -15.07 15.98
N ASN A 116 10.67 -14.59 14.81
CA ASN A 116 10.61 -15.43 13.63
C ASN A 116 11.36 -14.66 12.53
N ARG A 117 12.02 -15.38 11.63
CA ARG A 117 12.84 -14.80 10.54
C ARG A 117 12.11 -13.76 9.68
N LEU A 118 10.77 -13.87 9.53
CA LEU A 118 9.98 -12.88 8.79
C LEU A 118 9.96 -11.55 9.53
N VAL A 119 9.76 -11.56 10.85
CA VAL A 119 9.72 -10.37 11.70
C VAL A 119 11.03 -9.62 11.67
N GLU A 120 12.16 -10.34 11.84
CA GLU A 120 13.49 -9.76 11.75
C GLU A 120 13.74 -9.08 10.40
N ARG A 121 13.38 -9.74 9.29
CA ARG A 121 13.48 -9.16 7.94
C ARG A 121 12.64 -7.91 7.76
N LEU A 122 11.43 -7.87 8.32
CA LEU A 122 10.56 -6.68 8.22
C LEU A 122 11.12 -5.51 9.03
N HIS A 123 11.63 -5.75 10.24
CA HIS A 123 12.30 -4.71 11.04
C HIS A 123 13.58 -4.20 10.36
N GLU A 124 14.37 -5.10 9.76
CA GLU A 124 15.55 -4.71 9.00
C GLU A 124 15.18 -3.82 7.78
N ARG A 125 14.11 -4.17 7.04
CA ARG A 125 13.60 -3.34 5.94
C ARG A 125 13.13 -1.97 6.42
N ALA A 126 12.42 -1.91 7.56
CA ALA A 126 12.01 -0.64 8.16
C ALA A 126 13.22 0.23 8.56
N ARG A 127 14.27 -0.36 9.16
CA ARG A 127 15.51 0.36 9.50
C ARG A 127 16.29 0.79 8.26
N ARG A 128 16.38 -0.05 7.23
CA ARG A 128 17.04 0.31 5.96
C ARG A 128 16.33 1.46 5.24
N ALA A 129 15.00 1.52 5.33
CA ALA A 129 14.22 2.62 4.76
C ALA A 129 14.50 3.99 5.41
N LEU A 130 15.16 4.02 6.59
CA LEU A 130 15.62 5.25 7.24
C LEU A 130 16.96 5.77 6.69
N GLN A 131 17.63 5.03 5.79
CA GLN A 131 18.89 5.45 5.18
C GLN A 131 18.62 6.22 3.90
N GLY A 132 19.31 7.35 3.73
CA GLY A 132 19.22 8.16 2.51
C GLY A 132 17.88 8.88 2.33
N ILE A 133 17.13 9.11 3.42
CA ILE A 133 15.88 9.90 3.44
C ILE A 133 16.16 11.33 3.88
N ASP A 134 15.26 12.23 3.52
CA ASP A 134 15.35 13.65 3.88
C ASP A 134 14.46 14.00 5.10
N VAL A 135 13.29 13.34 5.22
CA VAL A 135 12.32 13.60 6.30
C VAL A 135 11.73 12.28 6.82
N VAL A 136 11.55 12.20 8.14
CA VAL A 136 10.81 11.11 8.80
C VAL A 136 9.45 11.59 9.25
N VAL A 137 8.39 10.88 8.89
CA VAL A 137 7.04 11.10 9.39
C VAL A 137 6.70 9.96 10.36
N HIS A 138 6.71 10.26 11.65
CA HIS A 138 6.29 9.32 12.70
C HIS A 138 4.78 9.35 12.84
N VAL A 139 4.12 8.33 12.33
CA VAL A 139 2.67 8.19 12.35
C VAL A 139 2.24 7.44 13.61
N VAL A 140 1.39 8.06 14.40
CA VAL A 140 0.85 7.50 15.65
C VAL A 140 -0.67 7.45 15.63
N ASP A 141 -1.24 6.56 16.44
CA ASP A 141 -2.67 6.38 16.62
C ASP A 141 -3.06 6.71 18.06
N PRO A 142 -3.57 7.94 18.33
CA PRO A 142 -3.93 8.36 19.69
C PRO A 142 -5.16 7.67 20.29
N THR A 143 -5.85 6.83 19.53
CA THR A 143 -7.00 6.05 20.05
C THR A 143 -6.56 4.83 20.89
N ARG A 144 -5.28 4.47 20.83
CA ARG A 144 -4.73 3.26 21.43
C ARG A 144 -3.61 3.58 22.42
N PRO A 145 -3.50 2.83 23.53
CA PRO A 145 -2.45 3.06 24.50
C PRO A 145 -1.06 2.92 23.87
N VAL A 146 -0.14 3.75 24.36
CA VAL A 146 1.28 3.63 24.02
C VAL A 146 1.79 2.28 24.56
N GLY A 147 2.48 1.56 23.74
CA GLY A 147 2.95 0.22 24.06
C GLY A 147 4.35 -0.08 23.56
N PRO A 148 4.84 -1.32 23.77
CA PRO A 148 6.20 -1.71 23.41
C PRO A 148 6.54 -1.51 21.93
N GLU A 149 5.54 -1.56 21.03
CA GLU A 149 5.77 -1.31 19.60
C GLU A 149 6.06 0.17 19.35
N ASP A 150 5.42 1.10 20.08
CA ASP A 150 5.69 2.53 20.00
C ASP A 150 7.10 2.83 20.55
N GLU A 151 7.48 2.16 21.66
CA GLU A 151 8.84 2.27 22.24
C GLU A 151 9.91 1.84 21.24
N MET A 152 9.70 0.74 20.52
CA MET A 152 10.61 0.28 19.46
C MET A 152 10.77 1.31 18.33
N VAL A 153 9.68 2.00 17.96
CA VAL A 153 9.74 3.08 16.97
C VAL A 153 10.52 4.25 17.51
N LEU A 154 10.23 4.69 18.73
CA LEU A 154 10.93 5.80 19.38
C LEU A 154 12.43 5.52 19.50
N GLU A 155 12.82 4.30 19.90
CA GLU A 155 14.21 3.86 19.96
C GLU A 155 14.89 3.91 18.57
N ALA A 156 14.19 3.40 17.54
CA ALA A 156 14.70 3.44 16.16
C ALA A 156 14.90 4.87 15.63
N LEU A 157 14.13 5.83 16.15
CA LEU A 157 14.21 7.24 15.77
C LEU A 157 15.27 8.05 16.56
N GLN A 158 15.79 7.55 17.69
CA GLN A 158 16.79 8.27 18.49
C GLN A 158 18.08 8.55 17.74
N GLY A 159 18.49 7.63 16.84
CA GLY A 159 19.71 7.78 16.04
C GLY A 159 19.53 8.51 14.69
N VAL A 160 18.34 9.05 14.41
CA VAL A 160 18.02 9.67 13.12
C VAL A 160 18.28 11.17 13.22
N SER A 161 19.20 11.70 12.38
CA SER A 161 19.56 13.11 12.33
C SER A 161 18.62 13.97 11.47
N GLN A 162 17.86 13.34 10.60
CA GLN A 162 16.91 14.02 9.70
C GLN A 162 15.73 14.62 10.48
N PRO A 163 15.11 15.69 9.95
CA PRO A 163 13.90 16.25 10.52
C PRO A 163 12.83 15.20 10.71
N ARG A 164 12.26 15.14 11.92
CA ARG A 164 11.18 14.22 12.29
C ARG A 164 9.91 15.01 12.47
N LEU A 165 8.83 14.59 11.81
CA LEU A 165 7.50 15.17 11.96
C LEU A 165 6.61 14.17 12.68
N LEU A 166 5.88 14.63 13.70
CA LEU A 166 4.89 13.84 14.41
C LEU A 166 3.53 13.96 13.70
N CYS A 167 2.95 12.82 13.30
CA CYS A 167 1.67 12.75 12.63
C CYS A 167 0.67 11.99 13.50
N LEU A 168 -0.23 12.70 14.18
CA LEU A 168 -1.33 12.14 14.96
C LEU A 168 -2.47 11.82 14.01
N ASN A 169 -2.58 10.55 13.62
CA ASN A 169 -3.59 10.08 12.68
C ASN A 169 -4.92 9.75 13.39
N LYS A 170 -5.96 9.52 12.59
CA LYS A 170 -7.33 9.21 13.02
C LYS A 170 -8.01 10.37 13.77
N SER A 171 -7.77 11.61 13.31
CA SER A 171 -8.41 12.79 13.90
C SER A 171 -9.93 12.82 13.71
N ASP A 172 -10.47 12.00 12.81
CA ASP A 172 -11.90 11.77 12.57
C ASP A 172 -12.60 11.02 13.73
N LEU A 173 -11.84 10.32 14.57
CA LEU A 173 -12.41 9.58 15.68
C LEU A 173 -12.55 10.47 16.93
N PRO A 174 -13.71 10.45 17.60
CA PRO A 174 -13.96 11.34 18.75
C PRO A 174 -13.19 10.92 20.00
N ASP A 175 -12.96 9.64 20.20
CA ASP A 175 -12.28 9.10 21.39
C ASP A 175 -10.79 8.86 21.09
N ARG A 176 -9.95 9.79 21.54
CA ARG A 176 -8.50 9.79 21.36
C ARG A 176 -7.77 10.11 22.67
N PRO A 177 -7.89 9.23 23.69
CA PRO A 177 -7.43 9.53 25.05
C PRO A 177 -5.93 9.73 25.18
N TYR A 178 -5.13 9.31 24.21
CA TYR A 178 -3.66 9.44 24.23
C TYR A 178 -3.12 10.61 23.41
N THR A 179 -3.98 11.52 22.96
CA THR A 179 -3.57 12.72 22.18
C THR A 179 -2.62 13.60 22.98
N ASP A 180 -2.93 13.88 24.26
CA ASP A 180 -2.12 14.75 25.10
C ASP A 180 -0.74 14.16 25.41
N PHE A 181 -0.65 12.83 25.53
CA PHE A 181 0.64 12.14 25.64
C PHE A 181 1.55 12.45 24.44
N TRP A 182 1.02 12.32 23.22
CA TRP A 182 1.79 12.57 22.01
C TRP A 182 2.08 14.06 21.81
N ARG A 183 1.12 14.94 22.08
CA ARG A 183 1.32 16.40 22.02
C ARG A 183 2.39 16.86 23.01
N GLY A 184 2.46 16.26 24.21
CA GLY A 184 3.50 16.55 25.20
C GLY A 184 4.93 16.28 24.70
N ARG A 185 5.08 15.45 23.67
CA ARG A 185 6.36 15.13 23.03
C ARG A 185 6.64 15.94 21.78
N GLN A 186 5.81 16.91 21.40
CA GLN A 186 5.96 17.67 20.16
C GLN A 186 7.28 18.41 20.06
N SER A 187 7.91 18.80 21.19
CA SER A 187 9.23 19.46 21.22
C SER A 187 10.37 18.57 20.73
N GLU A 188 10.16 17.25 20.67
CA GLU A 188 11.14 16.29 20.12
C GLU A 188 11.10 16.21 18.58
N TYR A 189 10.17 16.93 17.95
CA TYR A 189 9.91 16.90 16.51
C TYR A 189 10.01 18.29 15.88
N ALA A 190 10.32 18.34 14.59
CA ALA A 190 10.37 19.57 13.82
C ALA A 190 8.98 20.14 13.47
N GLY A 191 7.91 19.34 13.70
CA GLY A 191 6.52 19.74 13.53
C GLY A 191 5.59 18.65 14.02
N CYS A 192 4.34 19.04 14.36
CA CYS A 192 3.28 18.14 14.82
C CYS A 192 1.99 18.43 14.04
N TYR A 193 1.41 17.40 13.45
CA TYR A 193 0.25 17.49 12.56
C TYR A 193 -0.82 16.50 12.97
N GLU A 194 -2.05 16.97 13.10
CA GLU A 194 -3.22 16.10 13.31
C GLU A 194 -3.90 15.86 11.98
N VAL A 195 -4.03 14.57 11.61
CA VAL A 195 -4.59 14.19 10.32
C VAL A 195 -5.63 13.07 10.46
N SER A 196 -6.53 13.01 9.49
CA SER A 196 -7.31 11.82 9.21
C SER A 196 -6.95 11.29 7.84
N ALA A 197 -6.23 10.20 7.80
CA ALA A 197 -5.96 9.49 6.55
C ALA A 197 -7.25 8.93 5.90
N TYR A 198 -8.33 8.82 6.66
CA TYR A 198 -9.62 8.33 6.18
C TYR A 198 -10.45 9.43 5.51
N THR A 199 -10.51 10.63 6.09
CA THR A 199 -11.31 11.76 5.58
C THR A 199 -10.50 12.74 4.73
N GLY A 200 -9.16 12.69 4.80
CA GLY A 200 -8.28 13.64 4.14
C GLY A 200 -7.99 14.92 4.94
N GLN A 201 -8.57 15.08 6.12
CA GLN A 201 -8.36 16.25 6.98
C GLN A 201 -6.90 16.36 7.41
N GLY A 202 -6.32 17.57 7.36
CA GLY A 202 -4.96 17.89 7.81
C GLY A 202 -3.84 17.38 6.89
N LEU A 203 -4.16 16.80 5.72
CA LEU A 203 -3.15 16.24 4.82
C LEU A 203 -2.33 17.33 4.12
N GLU A 204 -2.95 18.45 3.72
CA GLU A 204 -2.22 19.52 3.04
C GLU A 204 -1.23 20.21 3.99
N GLU A 205 -1.60 20.44 5.25
CA GLU A 205 -0.72 20.98 6.28
C GLU A 205 0.48 20.08 6.55
N LEU A 206 0.25 18.75 6.56
CA LEU A 206 1.32 17.77 6.66
C LEU A 206 2.25 17.82 5.43
N VAL A 207 1.70 17.87 4.22
CA VAL A 207 2.46 17.97 2.96
C VAL A 207 3.33 19.22 2.94
N GLU A 208 2.76 20.39 3.27
CA GLU A 208 3.51 21.64 3.38
C GLU A 208 4.62 21.56 4.43
N GLY A 209 4.33 20.93 5.58
CA GLY A 209 5.28 20.68 6.62
C GLY A 209 6.46 19.85 6.15
N ILE A 210 6.21 18.80 5.39
CA ILE A 210 7.26 17.95 4.79
C ILE A 210 8.08 18.75 3.79
N LEU A 211 7.43 19.44 2.85
CA LEU A 211 8.11 20.24 1.81
C LEU A 211 9.10 21.25 2.40
N ARG A 212 8.77 21.90 3.53
CA ARG A 212 9.67 22.87 4.21
C ARG A 212 11.01 22.26 4.60
N HIS A 213 11.05 20.96 4.85
CA HIS A 213 12.25 20.25 5.29
C HIS A 213 12.98 19.50 4.18
N LEU A 214 12.40 19.43 2.97
CA LEU A 214 13.08 18.79 1.83
C LEU A 214 14.17 19.70 1.24
N PRO A 215 15.23 19.11 0.67
CA PRO A 215 16.25 19.87 -0.03
C PRO A 215 15.70 20.57 -1.28
N VAL A 216 16.33 21.66 -1.67
CA VAL A 216 16.09 22.30 -2.97
C VAL A 216 16.74 21.44 -4.05
N GLY A 217 15.96 21.04 -5.04
CA GLY A 217 16.44 20.16 -6.11
C GLY A 217 15.37 19.86 -7.17
N PRO A 218 15.77 19.23 -8.26
CA PRO A 218 14.85 18.82 -9.32
C PRO A 218 13.94 17.66 -8.86
N PRO A 219 12.79 17.47 -9.50
CA PRO A 219 11.93 16.30 -9.30
C PRO A 219 12.69 14.99 -9.49
N LEU A 220 12.43 14.02 -8.62
CA LEU A 220 13.02 12.68 -8.66
C LEU A 220 12.30 11.76 -9.65
N TYR A 221 11.03 12.05 -9.91
CA TYR A 221 10.15 11.31 -10.82
C TYR A 221 9.45 12.26 -11.79
N PRO A 222 9.10 11.81 -13.00
CA PRO A 222 8.23 12.55 -13.91
C PRO A 222 6.91 12.95 -13.22
N PRO A 223 6.30 14.11 -13.54
CA PRO A 223 5.10 14.60 -12.87
C PRO A 223 3.88 13.65 -12.93
N GLU A 224 3.77 12.85 -13.99
CA GLU A 224 2.71 11.87 -14.20
C GLU A 224 2.92 10.56 -13.43
N GLN A 225 4.13 10.30 -12.97
CA GLN A 225 4.46 9.07 -12.26
C GLN A 225 4.06 9.18 -10.79
N VAL A 226 3.19 8.28 -10.34
CA VAL A 226 2.64 8.28 -8.96
C VAL A 226 3.27 7.19 -8.08
N THR A 227 4.04 6.27 -8.64
CA THR A 227 4.70 5.18 -7.91
C THR A 227 5.85 4.57 -8.72
N ASN A 228 6.78 3.93 -8.02
CA ASN A 228 7.82 3.09 -8.64
C ASN A 228 7.36 1.63 -8.83
N ALA A 229 6.20 1.25 -8.29
CA ALA A 229 5.70 -0.10 -8.39
C ALA A 229 5.13 -0.38 -9.79
N ASN A 230 5.49 -1.52 -10.37
CA ASN A 230 4.93 -1.93 -11.65
C ASN A 230 3.49 -2.43 -11.51
N GLN A 231 2.76 -2.45 -12.61
CA GLN A 231 1.35 -2.82 -12.66
C GLN A 231 1.08 -4.24 -12.12
N ARG A 232 1.93 -5.22 -12.45
CA ARG A 232 1.77 -6.61 -11.97
C ARG A 232 1.86 -6.69 -10.45
N PHE A 233 2.80 -5.95 -9.85
CA PHE A 233 2.96 -5.89 -8.40
C PHE A 233 1.70 -5.31 -7.75
N LEU A 234 1.18 -4.18 -8.23
CA LEU A 234 -0.03 -3.55 -7.69
C LEU A 234 -1.26 -4.44 -7.80
N ILE A 235 -1.42 -5.14 -8.92
CA ILE A 235 -2.49 -6.14 -9.10
C ILE A 235 -2.33 -7.29 -8.09
N GLY A 236 -1.12 -7.80 -7.92
CA GLY A 236 -0.82 -8.86 -6.95
C GLY A 236 -1.14 -8.44 -5.52
N GLU A 237 -0.81 -7.20 -5.15
CA GLU A 237 -1.12 -6.65 -3.83
C GLU A 237 -2.64 -6.52 -3.61
N LEU A 238 -3.41 -6.09 -4.60
CA LEU A 238 -4.88 -6.05 -4.50
C LEU A 238 -5.51 -7.42 -4.29
N ILE A 239 -5.01 -8.45 -4.98
CA ILE A 239 -5.44 -9.83 -4.76
C ILE A 239 -5.02 -10.28 -3.35
N ARG A 240 -3.78 -9.98 -2.92
CA ARG A 240 -3.26 -10.33 -1.59
C ARG A 240 -4.07 -9.68 -0.47
N GLU A 241 -4.53 -8.44 -0.66
CA GLU A 241 -5.45 -7.79 0.29
C GLU A 241 -6.71 -8.62 0.53
N LYS A 242 -7.33 -9.16 -0.54
CA LYS A 242 -8.54 -9.99 -0.39
C LYS A 242 -8.25 -11.29 0.35
N VAL A 243 -7.06 -11.89 0.14
CA VAL A 243 -6.62 -13.03 0.95
C VAL A 243 -6.52 -12.63 2.43
N TYR A 244 -5.92 -11.47 2.75
CA TYR A 244 -5.81 -10.98 4.13
C TYR A 244 -7.17 -10.70 4.77
N LEU A 245 -8.11 -10.15 4.02
CA LEU A 245 -9.45 -9.81 4.54
C LEU A 245 -10.35 -11.04 4.71
N MET A 246 -10.19 -12.07 3.89
CA MET A 246 -11.11 -13.20 3.81
C MET A 246 -10.58 -14.50 4.43
N MET A 247 -9.28 -14.57 4.74
CA MET A 247 -8.66 -15.72 5.37
C MET A 247 -8.24 -15.37 6.78
N ASP A 248 -8.35 -16.31 7.70
CA ASP A 248 -8.00 -16.13 9.11
C ASP A 248 -6.69 -16.85 9.48
N ASP A 249 -6.30 -16.75 10.72
CA ASP A 249 -5.14 -17.37 11.34
C ASP A 249 -3.83 -17.10 10.57
N GLU A 250 -3.05 -18.12 10.31
CA GLU A 250 -1.75 -18.02 9.65
C GLU A 250 -1.81 -18.02 8.13
N VAL A 251 -2.96 -18.32 7.53
CA VAL A 251 -3.09 -18.48 6.06
C VAL A 251 -2.61 -17.24 5.31
N PRO A 252 -3.03 -15.98 5.67
CA PRO A 252 -2.56 -14.79 4.97
C PRO A 252 -1.03 -14.64 5.00
N TYR A 253 -0.41 -15.00 6.13
CA TYR A 253 1.03 -14.84 6.32
C TYR A 253 1.88 -15.90 5.60
N ARG A 254 1.26 -17.02 5.23
CA ARG A 254 1.85 -18.16 4.53
C ARG A 254 1.42 -18.26 3.07
N THR A 255 1.08 -17.10 2.48
CA THR A 255 0.67 -16.97 1.08
C THR A 255 1.41 -15.84 0.40
N ALA A 256 1.57 -15.97 -0.91
CA ALA A 256 2.00 -14.90 -1.80
C ALA A 256 1.07 -14.87 -3.03
N VAL A 257 1.14 -13.82 -3.83
CA VAL A 257 0.42 -13.72 -5.09
C VAL A 257 1.42 -13.44 -6.21
N GLU A 258 1.30 -14.19 -7.28
CA GLU A 258 2.11 -14.02 -8.48
C GLU A 258 1.20 -13.69 -9.67
N VAL A 259 1.50 -12.59 -10.37
CA VAL A 259 0.77 -12.18 -11.58
C VAL A 259 1.63 -12.54 -12.79
N HIS A 260 1.14 -13.51 -13.57
CA HIS A 260 1.87 -14.07 -14.71
C HIS A 260 1.70 -13.23 -15.97
N ALA A 261 0.45 -12.76 -16.22
CA ALA A 261 0.14 -11.99 -17.43
C ALA A 261 -0.92 -10.92 -17.14
N VAL A 262 -0.79 -9.79 -17.85
CA VAL A 262 -1.79 -8.73 -17.94
C VAL A 262 -1.88 -8.39 -19.43
N GLU A 263 -2.98 -8.77 -20.08
CA GLU A 263 -3.15 -8.67 -21.52
C GLU A 263 -4.41 -7.87 -21.88
N GLU A 264 -4.29 -6.96 -22.83
CA GLU A 264 -5.46 -6.27 -23.39
C GLU A 264 -6.21 -7.21 -24.32
N THR A 265 -7.49 -7.37 -24.06
CA THR A 265 -8.37 -8.24 -24.86
C THR A 265 -9.69 -7.53 -25.12
N ARG A 266 -10.60 -8.20 -25.81
CA ARG A 266 -11.99 -7.73 -26.00
C ARG A 266 -12.97 -8.75 -25.46
N ASP A 267 -14.05 -8.25 -24.86
CA ASP A 267 -15.16 -9.11 -24.46
C ASP A 267 -15.95 -9.60 -25.69
N LYS A 268 -16.94 -10.47 -25.48
CA LYS A 268 -17.79 -11.01 -26.53
C LYS A 268 -18.58 -9.96 -27.32
N THR A 269 -18.65 -8.74 -26.80
CA THR A 269 -19.31 -7.57 -27.44
C THR A 269 -18.34 -6.63 -28.11
N GLY A 270 -17.03 -6.98 -28.16
CA GLY A 270 -15.96 -6.17 -28.74
C GLY A 270 -15.43 -5.05 -27.84
N ARG A 271 -15.90 -4.93 -26.58
CA ARG A 271 -15.45 -3.89 -25.66
C ARG A 271 -14.08 -4.22 -25.08
N PRO A 272 -13.20 -3.22 -24.88
CA PRO A 272 -11.91 -3.43 -24.26
C PRO A 272 -12.03 -4.04 -22.85
N MET A 273 -11.19 -5.02 -22.57
CA MET A 273 -11.14 -5.74 -21.30
C MET A 273 -9.70 -6.14 -21.00
N LEU A 274 -9.30 -6.13 -19.72
CA LEU A 274 -8.03 -6.69 -19.28
C LEU A 274 -8.22 -8.17 -18.89
N HIS A 275 -7.39 -9.02 -19.45
CA HIS A 275 -7.25 -10.40 -19.02
C HIS A 275 -6.02 -10.51 -18.10
N ILE A 276 -6.26 -10.87 -16.85
CA ILE A 276 -5.23 -11.00 -15.82
C ILE A 276 -5.15 -12.47 -15.41
N LYS A 277 -3.93 -13.03 -15.49
CA LYS A 277 -3.63 -14.38 -15.00
C LYS A 277 -2.78 -14.29 -13.75
N ALA A 278 -3.23 -14.88 -12.65
CA ALA A 278 -2.54 -14.84 -11.37
C ALA A 278 -2.67 -16.15 -10.60
N SER A 279 -1.69 -16.45 -9.74
CA SER A 279 -1.73 -17.58 -8.81
C SER A 279 -1.61 -17.10 -7.37
N ILE A 280 -2.43 -17.64 -6.49
CA ILE A 280 -2.20 -17.56 -5.05
C ILE A 280 -1.29 -18.73 -4.67
N LEU A 281 -0.11 -18.41 -4.15
CA LEU A 281 0.88 -19.39 -3.71
C LEU A 281 0.66 -19.67 -2.22
N ALA A 282 0.51 -20.94 -1.87
CA ALA A 282 0.30 -21.40 -0.49
C ALA A 282 1.51 -22.20 -0.01
N ALA A 283 2.00 -21.99 1.22
CA ALA A 283 3.16 -22.66 1.76
C ALA A 283 3.04 -24.19 1.84
N ASN A 284 1.81 -24.73 1.87
CA ASN A 284 1.56 -26.17 1.96
C ASN A 284 0.17 -26.57 1.42
N PRO A 285 -0.08 -27.88 1.19
CA PRO A 285 -1.37 -28.36 0.68
C PRO A 285 -2.57 -28.11 1.62
N ARG A 286 -2.36 -27.94 2.93
CA ARG A 286 -3.43 -27.61 3.88
C ARG A 286 -3.95 -26.19 3.58
N TYR A 287 -3.06 -25.21 3.49
CA TYR A 287 -3.43 -23.83 3.18
C TYR A 287 -4.01 -23.69 1.76
N GLN A 288 -3.50 -24.46 0.78
CA GLN A 288 -4.08 -24.53 -0.55
C GLN A 288 -5.57 -24.94 -0.49
N ARG A 289 -5.90 -26.02 0.24
CA ARG A 289 -7.30 -26.46 0.39
C ARG A 289 -8.18 -25.39 1.07
N MET A 290 -7.66 -24.69 2.07
CA MET A 290 -8.38 -23.62 2.76
C MET A 290 -8.67 -22.44 1.81
N LEU A 291 -7.72 -22.05 0.97
CA LEU A 291 -7.87 -20.98 -0.03
C LEU A 291 -8.85 -21.35 -1.14
N ILE A 292 -8.86 -22.61 -1.58
CA ILE A 292 -9.85 -23.11 -2.57
C ILE A 292 -11.24 -23.17 -1.93
N GLY A 293 -11.35 -23.70 -0.73
CA GLY A 293 -12.60 -23.92 -0.02
C GLY A 293 -13.48 -25.00 -0.64
N ALA A 294 -14.59 -25.33 0.01
CA ALA A 294 -15.53 -26.36 -0.47
C ALA A 294 -16.08 -25.99 -1.88
N GLY A 295 -15.88 -26.89 -2.84
CA GLY A 295 -16.31 -26.68 -4.23
C GLY A 295 -15.73 -25.41 -4.90
N GLY A 296 -14.57 -24.93 -4.44
CA GLY A 296 -13.95 -23.72 -4.97
C GLY A 296 -14.64 -22.42 -4.55
N ARG A 297 -15.46 -22.44 -3.49
CA ARG A 297 -16.22 -21.25 -3.05
C ARG A 297 -15.29 -20.11 -2.61
N ARG A 298 -14.27 -20.40 -1.79
CA ARG A 298 -13.43 -19.35 -1.21
C ARG A 298 -12.58 -18.63 -2.27
N ILE A 299 -11.92 -19.36 -3.17
CA ILE A 299 -11.17 -18.73 -4.25
C ILE A 299 -12.09 -17.90 -5.17
N ARG A 300 -13.33 -18.32 -5.34
CA ARG A 300 -14.33 -17.53 -6.08
C ARG A 300 -14.64 -16.22 -5.39
N GLU A 301 -14.92 -16.23 -4.10
CA GLU A 301 -15.19 -15.03 -3.31
C GLU A 301 -14.01 -14.05 -3.36
N ILE A 302 -12.77 -14.54 -3.16
CA ILE A 302 -11.54 -13.75 -3.26
C ILE A 302 -11.41 -13.15 -4.65
N GLY A 303 -11.59 -13.96 -5.72
CA GLY A 303 -11.48 -13.48 -7.09
C GLY A 303 -12.53 -12.45 -7.47
N GLN A 304 -13.76 -12.60 -7.00
CA GLN A 304 -14.83 -11.63 -7.23
C GLN A 304 -14.50 -10.28 -6.58
N ALA A 305 -14.09 -10.30 -5.31
CA ALA A 305 -13.75 -9.08 -4.58
C ALA A 305 -12.51 -8.39 -5.19
N ALA A 306 -11.48 -9.16 -5.57
CA ALA A 306 -10.31 -8.62 -6.23
C ALA A 306 -10.65 -8.00 -7.59
N ARG A 307 -11.47 -8.68 -8.40
CA ARG A 307 -11.91 -8.16 -9.70
C ARG A 307 -12.68 -6.85 -9.57
N MET A 308 -13.60 -6.74 -8.62
CA MET A 308 -14.37 -5.52 -8.40
C MET A 308 -13.46 -4.33 -8.07
N ASP A 309 -12.48 -4.52 -7.20
CA ASP A 309 -11.51 -3.48 -6.86
C ASP A 309 -10.61 -3.12 -8.05
N LEU A 310 -10.15 -4.11 -8.81
CA LEU A 310 -9.37 -3.90 -10.03
C LEU A 310 -10.16 -3.10 -11.07
N GLU A 311 -11.42 -3.47 -11.33
CA GLU A 311 -12.30 -2.73 -12.25
C GLU A 311 -12.50 -1.28 -11.79
N ALA A 312 -12.70 -1.05 -10.48
CA ALA A 312 -12.87 0.28 -9.92
C ALA A 312 -11.60 1.15 -10.07
N GLN A 313 -10.42 0.57 -9.84
CA GLN A 313 -9.14 1.31 -9.90
C GLN A 313 -8.66 1.56 -11.34
N LEU A 314 -8.87 0.58 -12.22
CA LEU A 314 -8.38 0.65 -13.60
C LEU A 314 -9.39 1.32 -14.55
N GLY A 315 -10.63 1.56 -14.11
CA GLY A 315 -11.70 2.11 -14.93
C GLY A 315 -12.08 1.23 -16.12
N ARG A 316 -11.70 -0.08 -16.10
CA ARG A 316 -11.85 -1.01 -17.20
C ARG A 316 -12.44 -2.34 -16.73
N LYS A 317 -13.09 -3.06 -17.64
CA LYS A 317 -13.51 -4.44 -17.40
C LYS A 317 -12.32 -5.37 -17.22
N VAL A 318 -12.41 -6.26 -16.23
CA VAL A 318 -11.37 -7.23 -15.91
C VAL A 318 -11.92 -8.64 -15.98
N PHE A 319 -11.21 -9.50 -16.69
CA PHE A 319 -11.33 -10.96 -16.58
C PHE A 319 -10.15 -11.46 -15.76
N LEU A 320 -10.42 -11.92 -14.53
CA LEU A 320 -9.41 -12.40 -13.61
C LEU A 320 -9.42 -13.94 -13.59
N ASP A 321 -8.38 -14.54 -14.14
CA ASP A 321 -8.13 -15.98 -14.13
C ASP A 321 -7.16 -16.31 -12.99
N MET A 322 -7.64 -17.08 -12.00
CA MET A 322 -6.85 -17.37 -10.82
C MET A 322 -6.87 -18.85 -10.47
N ASP A 323 -5.71 -19.31 -10.01
CA ASP A 323 -5.55 -20.62 -9.38
C ASP A 323 -4.85 -20.53 -8.01
N VAL A 324 -4.71 -21.68 -7.33
CA VAL A 324 -3.97 -21.79 -6.07
C VAL A 324 -2.95 -22.90 -6.22
N LEU A 325 -1.66 -22.52 -6.07
CA LEU A 325 -0.53 -23.44 -6.19
C LEU A 325 0.16 -23.61 -4.83
N VAL A 326 0.91 -24.71 -4.66
CA VAL A 326 1.74 -24.92 -3.48
C VAL A 326 3.16 -24.50 -3.79
N ASP A 327 3.67 -23.54 -3.01
CA ASP A 327 5.08 -23.16 -2.98
C ASP A 327 5.65 -23.40 -1.58
N ARG A 328 6.44 -24.47 -1.44
CA ARG A 328 7.04 -24.87 -0.16
C ARG A 328 8.13 -23.92 0.32
N SER A 329 8.63 -23.01 -0.51
CA SER A 329 9.63 -21.99 -0.12
C SER A 329 9.06 -20.96 0.84
N LEU A 330 7.76 -20.70 0.78
CA LEU A 330 7.04 -19.79 1.70
C LEU A 330 6.91 -20.31 3.13
N GLY A 331 7.22 -21.57 3.36
CA GLY A 331 7.18 -22.23 4.68
C GLY A 331 8.48 -22.19 5.47
N LYS A 332 9.58 -21.73 4.85
CA LYS A 332 10.94 -21.74 5.44
C LYS A 332 11.28 -20.45 6.17
#